data_3ff8d3487e16aa6e0a86586ec2570593
#
_entry.id   3ff8d3487e16aa6e0a86586ec2570593
#
_cell.length_a   1.000
_cell.length_b   1.000
_cell.length_c   1.000
_cell.angle_alpha   90.00
_cell.angle_beta   90.00
_cell.angle_gamma   90.00
#
_symmetry.space_group_name_H-M   'P 1'
#
loop_
_entity.id
_entity.type
_entity.pdbx_description
1 polymer ?
#
loop_
_entity_poly.entity_id
_entity_poly.type
_entity_poly.pdbx_seq_one_letter_code
_entity_poly.pdbx_strand_id
1 'polypeptide(L)'
;SSELSKLTANAFLAQRISSINSVAALCEATGADVREVAKAIGTDSRIGPKFLSAGPGFGGSCFQKDILNLVYLCRHFGLPDVADYWESVVLLNTWQQHRIARLVVQKLFGTVTGKRIAILGFAFKADTNGSREAPAIRICRDLLEEGAQLAIHDPKVDPDQISRDLKLIASSEPQADAAPTRGALSGEAT
;
A
#
# COMPACT_ATOMS: atom_id res chain seq x y z
N SER A 1 -4.56 21.87 -18.23
CA SER A 1 -4.63 22.22 -16.79
C SER A 1 -5.68 21.40 -16.03
N SER A 2 -6.89 21.23 -16.56
CA SER A 2 -7.98 20.53 -15.85
C SER A 2 -7.68 19.06 -15.53
N GLU A 3 -7.20 18.29 -16.51
CA GLU A 3 -6.83 16.87 -16.32
C GLU A 3 -5.65 16.72 -15.34
N LEU A 4 -4.61 17.55 -15.50
CA LEU A 4 -3.47 17.55 -14.59
C LEU A 4 -3.89 17.89 -13.15
N SER A 5 -4.84 18.82 -12.95
CA SER A 5 -5.38 19.17 -11.64
C SER A 5 -6.04 17.98 -10.97
N LYS A 6 -6.81 17.15 -11.72
CA LYS A 6 -7.44 15.94 -11.20
C LYS A 6 -6.40 14.90 -10.78
N LEU A 7 -5.42 14.61 -11.66
CA LEU A 7 -4.34 13.67 -11.36
C LEU A 7 -3.58 14.09 -10.11
N THR A 8 -3.20 15.37 -10.05
CA THR A 8 -2.47 15.94 -8.91
C THR A 8 -3.27 15.86 -7.63
N ALA A 9 -4.56 16.19 -7.64
CA ALA A 9 -5.40 16.09 -6.45
C ALA A 9 -5.43 14.66 -5.87
N ASN A 10 -5.61 13.65 -6.72
CA ASN A 10 -5.58 12.25 -6.29
C ASN A 10 -4.19 11.82 -5.81
N ALA A 11 -3.13 12.28 -6.45
CA ALA A 11 -1.75 12.01 -6.04
C ALA A 11 -1.45 12.59 -4.64
N PHE A 12 -1.88 13.82 -4.36
CA PHE A 12 -1.73 14.44 -3.03
C PHE A 12 -2.53 13.70 -1.94
N LEU A 13 -3.75 13.25 -2.23
CA LEU A 13 -4.53 12.46 -1.28
C LEU A 13 -3.86 11.12 -0.96
N ALA A 14 -3.39 10.42 -1.96
CA ALA A 14 -2.67 9.16 -1.79
C ALA A 14 -1.33 9.36 -1.05
N GLN A 15 -0.59 10.43 -1.38
CA GLN A 15 0.65 10.80 -0.70
C GLN A 15 0.42 11.02 0.80
N ARG A 16 -0.67 11.67 1.22
CA ARG A 16 -1.01 11.83 2.64
C ARG A 16 -1.20 10.49 3.34
N ILE A 17 -1.88 9.53 2.70
CA ILE A 17 -2.06 8.19 3.26
C ILE A 17 -0.71 7.45 3.38
N SER A 18 0.12 7.47 2.34
CA SER A 18 1.46 6.88 2.40
C SER A 18 2.32 7.54 3.47
N SER A 19 2.28 8.87 3.59
CA SER A 19 3.03 9.61 4.60
C SER A 19 2.64 9.22 6.02
N ILE A 20 1.34 9.19 6.36
CA ILE A 20 0.94 8.80 7.72
C ILE A 20 1.22 7.32 8.01
N ASN A 21 1.17 6.44 7.01
CA ASN A 21 1.56 5.04 7.15
C ASN A 21 3.06 4.88 7.42
N SER A 22 3.92 5.70 6.81
CA SER A 22 5.35 5.70 7.12
C SER A 22 5.63 6.14 8.56
N VAL A 23 4.91 7.18 9.02
CA VAL A 23 4.97 7.65 10.41
C VAL A 23 4.46 6.59 11.38
N ALA A 24 3.39 5.84 11.02
CA ALA A 24 2.89 4.75 11.84
C ALA A 24 3.94 3.67 12.09
N ALA A 25 4.73 3.32 11.06
CA ALA A 25 5.82 2.36 11.21
C ALA A 25 6.92 2.86 12.17
N LEU A 26 7.25 4.16 12.13
CA LEU A 26 8.18 4.77 13.07
C LEU A 26 7.61 4.81 14.50
N CYS A 27 6.33 5.15 14.65
CA CYS A 27 5.64 5.12 15.94
C CYS A 27 5.68 3.73 16.57
N GLU A 28 5.43 2.68 15.81
CA GLU A 28 5.53 1.30 16.31
C GLU A 28 6.96 0.93 16.78
N ALA A 29 7.98 1.41 16.08
CA ALA A 29 9.37 1.17 16.46
C ALA A 29 9.81 1.95 17.73
N THR A 30 9.19 3.10 17.96
CA THR A 30 9.53 4.01 19.09
C THR A 30 8.57 3.92 20.27
N GLY A 31 7.47 3.19 20.15
CA GLY A 31 6.42 3.10 21.17
C GLY A 31 5.46 4.30 21.19
N ALA A 32 5.51 5.19 20.19
CA ALA A 32 4.57 6.31 20.06
C ALA A 32 3.21 5.87 19.50
N ASP A 33 2.15 6.65 19.73
CA ASP A 33 0.82 6.43 19.15
C ASP A 33 0.63 7.32 17.91
N VAL A 34 0.52 6.69 16.74
CA VAL A 34 0.30 7.39 15.48
C VAL A 34 -1.00 8.21 15.46
N ARG A 35 -2.02 7.82 16.23
CA ARG A 35 -3.29 8.57 16.32
C ARG A 35 -3.09 9.90 17.03
N GLU A 36 -2.26 9.94 18.07
CA GLU A 36 -1.89 11.18 18.74
C GLU A 36 -1.06 12.09 17.82
N VAL A 37 -0.09 11.51 17.10
CA VAL A 37 0.70 12.25 16.10
C VAL A 37 -0.21 12.81 15.02
N ALA A 38 -1.09 12.00 14.42
CA ALA A 38 -2.02 12.43 13.38
C ALA A 38 -2.96 13.53 13.88
N LYS A 39 -3.45 13.42 15.13
CA LYS A 39 -4.28 14.45 15.77
C LYS A 39 -3.49 15.75 15.94
N ALA A 40 -2.28 15.67 16.47
CA ALA A 40 -1.44 16.85 16.71
C ALA A 40 -1.12 17.61 15.41
N ILE A 41 -0.61 16.93 14.38
CA ILE A 41 -0.30 17.57 13.11
C ILE A 41 -1.57 18.04 12.36
N GLY A 42 -2.69 17.35 12.55
CA GLY A 42 -3.97 17.70 11.92
C GLY A 42 -4.61 18.96 12.47
N THR A 43 -4.17 19.49 13.63
CA THR A 43 -4.63 20.78 14.18
C THR A 43 -4.05 21.98 13.43
N ASP A 44 -2.91 21.81 12.75
CA ASP A 44 -2.37 22.86 11.88
C ASP A 44 -3.25 22.98 10.64
N SER A 45 -3.85 24.18 10.46
CA SER A 45 -4.76 24.45 9.35
C SER A 45 -4.13 24.28 7.97
N ARG A 46 -2.80 24.38 7.85
CA ARG A 46 -2.04 24.16 6.61
C ARG A 46 -1.98 22.68 6.24
N ILE A 47 -2.09 21.78 7.23
CA ILE A 47 -2.12 20.34 7.06
C ILE A 47 -3.58 19.84 7.06
N GLY A 48 -4.33 20.14 8.11
CA GLY A 48 -5.70 19.69 8.32
C GLY A 48 -5.80 18.18 8.64
N PRO A 49 -6.92 17.73 9.24
CA PRO A 49 -7.05 16.40 9.81
C PRO A 49 -7.41 15.29 8.80
N LYS A 50 -7.78 15.65 7.56
CA LYS A 50 -8.27 14.66 6.58
C LYS A 50 -7.13 13.84 5.97
N PHE A 51 -7.39 12.55 5.71
CA PHE A 51 -6.42 11.60 5.12
C PHE A 51 -5.16 11.37 5.97
N LEU A 52 -5.29 11.46 7.30
CA LEU A 52 -4.23 11.16 8.27
C LEU A 52 -4.52 9.92 9.12
N SER A 53 -5.46 9.07 8.72
CA SER A 53 -5.70 7.79 9.39
C SER A 53 -4.74 6.75 8.84
N ALA A 54 -3.84 6.24 9.71
CA ALA A 54 -2.99 5.11 9.37
C ALA A 54 -3.82 3.83 9.21
N GLY A 55 -3.42 2.98 8.26
CA GLY A 55 -4.13 1.75 7.93
C GLY A 55 -3.35 0.87 6.96
N PRO A 56 -4.01 -0.11 6.34
CA PRO A 56 -3.36 -1.08 5.45
C PRO A 56 -2.89 -0.50 4.11
N GLY A 57 -3.17 0.76 3.84
CA GLY A 57 -2.86 1.43 2.58
C GLY A 57 -4.12 1.87 1.83
N PHE A 58 -3.91 2.52 0.70
CA PHE A 58 -5.00 2.88 -0.20
C PHE A 58 -5.21 1.82 -1.29
N GLY A 59 -6.43 1.74 -1.77
CA GLY A 59 -6.86 0.91 -2.91
C GLY A 59 -7.83 1.69 -3.79
N GLY A 60 -8.59 0.94 -4.59
CA GLY A 60 -9.50 1.50 -5.58
C GLY A 60 -8.80 1.84 -6.90
N SER A 61 -9.61 1.96 -7.95
CA SER A 61 -9.12 2.11 -9.33
C SER A 61 -8.49 3.46 -9.66
N CYS A 62 -8.62 4.47 -8.78
CA CYS A 62 -8.25 5.84 -9.11
C CYS A 62 -6.84 6.22 -8.65
N PHE A 63 -6.51 6.03 -7.37
CA PHE A 63 -5.27 6.59 -6.81
C PHE A 63 -4.01 6.06 -7.49
N GLN A 64 -3.85 4.74 -7.54
CA GLN A 64 -2.66 4.14 -8.15
C GLN A 64 -2.55 4.49 -9.63
N LYS A 65 -3.66 4.37 -10.38
CA LYS A 65 -3.70 4.69 -11.80
C LYS A 65 -3.36 6.15 -12.08
N ASP A 66 -3.91 7.07 -11.31
CA ASP A 66 -3.69 8.51 -11.52
C ASP A 66 -2.25 8.92 -11.16
N ILE A 67 -1.66 8.32 -10.11
CA ILE A 67 -0.24 8.55 -9.77
C ILE A 67 0.66 7.98 -10.88
N LEU A 68 0.44 6.75 -11.33
CA LEU A 68 1.25 6.15 -12.39
C LEU A 68 1.14 6.92 -13.72
N ASN A 69 -0.02 7.48 -14.01
CA ASN A 69 -0.18 8.39 -15.16
C ASN A 69 0.64 9.69 -14.96
N LEU A 70 0.63 10.26 -13.75
CA LEU A 70 1.47 11.41 -13.41
C LEU A 70 2.95 11.08 -13.55
N VAL A 71 3.40 9.93 -13.08
CA VAL A 71 4.76 9.41 -13.23
C VAL A 71 5.15 9.28 -14.71
N TYR A 72 4.26 8.69 -15.51
CA TYR A 72 4.47 8.57 -16.96
C TYR A 72 4.65 9.94 -17.62
N LEU A 73 3.78 10.91 -17.31
CA LEU A 73 3.87 12.26 -17.84
C LEU A 73 5.19 12.93 -17.43
N CYS A 74 5.61 12.79 -16.17
CA CYS A 74 6.89 13.35 -15.72
C CYS A 74 8.07 12.76 -16.52
N ARG A 75 8.10 11.45 -16.71
CA ARG A 75 9.15 10.79 -17.51
C ARG A 75 9.11 11.24 -18.98
N HIS A 76 7.92 11.32 -19.56
CA HIS A 76 7.72 11.78 -20.94
C HIS A 76 8.27 13.19 -21.18
N PHE A 77 8.12 14.09 -20.20
CA PHE A 77 8.62 15.45 -20.28
C PHE A 77 10.04 15.65 -19.73
N GLY A 78 10.80 14.57 -19.52
CA GLY A 78 12.21 14.65 -19.12
C GLY A 78 12.42 15.06 -17.66
N LEU A 79 11.49 14.73 -16.76
CA LEU A 79 11.52 15.04 -15.33
C LEU A 79 11.65 13.75 -14.48
N PRO A 80 12.77 12.99 -14.57
CA PRO A 80 12.91 11.69 -13.91
C PRO A 80 12.83 11.80 -12.38
N ASP A 81 13.48 12.80 -11.77
CA ASP A 81 13.48 12.96 -10.31
C ASP A 81 12.06 13.25 -9.76
N VAL A 82 11.25 13.98 -10.53
CA VAL A 82 9.84 14.24 -10.17
C VAL A 82 9.00 12.98 -10.32
N ALA A 83 9.26 12.18 -11.36
CA ALA A 83 8.62 10.89 -11.55
C ALA A 83 8.91 9.94 -10.38
N ASP A 84 10.17 9.83 -9.97
CA ASP A 84 10.61 8.97 -8.88
C ASP A 84 10.00 9.38 -7.54
N TYR A 85 9.85 10.67 -7.30
CA TYR A 85 9.12 11.17 -6.12
C TYR A 85 7.67 10.65 -6.09
N TRP A 86 6.91 10.79 -7.17
CA TRP A 86 5.54 10.33 -7.19
C TRP A 86 5.42 8.80 -7.19
N GLU A 87 6.32 8.11 -7.84
CA GLU A 87 6.38 6.65 -7.81
C GLU A 87 6.64 6.12 -6.41
N SER A 88 7.45 6.81 -5.61
CA SER A 88 7.73 6.44 -4.22
C SER A 88 6.47 6.36 -3.35
N VAL A 89 5.43 7.13 -3.67
CA VAL A 89 4.12 7.08 -2.98
C VAL A 89 3.45 5.72 -3.19
N VAL A 90 3.49 5.18 -4.42
CA VAL A 90 2.93 3.86 -4.75
C VAL A 90 3.79 2.75 -4.13
N LEU A 91 5.10 2.86 -4.22
CA LEU A 91 6.03 1.89 -3.64
C LEU A 91 5.85 1.78 -2.13
N LEU A 92 5.70 2.91 -1.43
CA LEU A 92 5.45 2.92 0.00
C LEU A 92 4.07 2.33 0.36
N ASN A 93 3.05 2.55 -0.46
CA ASN A 93 1.75 1.93 -0.29
C ASN A 93 1.83 0.39 -0.43
N THR A 94 2.53 -0.10 -1.44
CA THR A 94 2.77 -1.53 -1.63
C THR A 94 3.56 -2.13 -0.46
N TRP A 95 4.62 -1.45 -0.03
CA TRP A 95 5.39 -1.85 1.15
C TRP A 95 4.52 -1.96 2.41
N GLN A 96 3.59 -1.00 2.63
CA GLN A 96 2.68 -1.02 3.77
C GLN A 96 1.74 -2.24 3.73
N GLN A 97 1.22 -2.58 2.56
CA GLN A 97 0.35 -3.76 2.40
C GLN A 97 1.09 -5.06 2.78
N HIS A 98 2.29 -5.27 2.24
CA HIS A 98 3.15 -6.41 2.59
C HIS A 98 3.56 -6.39 4.07
N ARG A 99 3.80 -5.21 4.62
CA ARG A 99 4.16 -5.04 6.03
C ARG A 99 3.07 -5.56 6.96
N ILE A 100 1.79 -5.35 6.64
CA ILE A 100 0.68 -5.86 7.46
C ILE A 100 0.72 -7.40 7.54
N ALA A 101 0.90 -8.08 6.42
CA ALA A 101 1.03 -9.54 6.43
C ALA A 101 2.23 -10.01 7.27
N ARG A 102 3.40 -9.35 7.11
CA ARG A 102 4.60 -9.65 7.94
C ARG A 102 4.34 -9.43 9.44
N LEU A 103 3.61 -8.38 9.83
CA LEU A 103 3.23 -8.15 11.22
C LEU A 103 2.33 -9.26 11.76
N VAL A 104 1.39 -9.77 10.96
CA VAL A 104 0.56 -10.93 11.35
C VAL A 104 1.43 -12.15 11.58
N VAL A 105 2.34 -12.47 10.65
CA VAL A 105 3.29 -13.60 10.80
C VAL A 105 4.12 -13.44 12.08
N GLN A 106 4.68 -12.25 12.31
CA GLN A 106 5.48 -11.97 13.51
C GLN A 106 4.68 -12.13 14.81
N LYS A 107 3.46 -11.59 14.86
CA LYS A 107 2.57 -11.68 16.03
C LYS A 107 2.09 -13.12 16.29
N LEU A 108 2.09 -13.97 15.29
CA LEU A 108 1.76 -15.38 15.37
C LEU A 108 3.01 -16.28 15.51
N PHE A 109 4.06 -15.77 16.14
CA PHE A 109 5.29 -16.50 16.46
C PHE A 109 6.10 -16.96 15.23
N GLY A 110 6.13 -16.15 14.19
CA GLY A 110 7.00 -16.35 13.02
C GLY A 110 6.45 -17.29 11.95
N THR A 111 5.26 -17.85 12.11
CA THR A 111 4.62 -18.68 11.07
C THR A 111 3.11 -18.58 11.12
N VAL A 112 2.48 -18.66 9.97
CA VAL A 112 1.02 -18.76 9.81
C VAL A 112 0.60 -20.06 9.10
N THR A 113 1.55 -20.93 8.76
CA THR A 113 1.29 -22.18 8.07
C THR A 113 0.28 -23.03 8.84
N GLY A 114 -0.82 -23.40 8.18
CA GLY A 114 -1.93 -24.17 8.75
C GLY A 114 -2.81 -23.44 9.75
N LYS A 115 -2.49 -22.17 10.09
CA LYS A 115 -3.31 -21.37 11.02
C LYS A 115 -4.51 -20.77 10.30
N ARG A 116 -5.66 -20.77 10.99
CA ARG A 116 -6.87 -20.12 10.50
C ARG A 116 -6.89 -18.66 10.89
N ILE A 117 -7.01 -17.76 9.90
CA ILE A 117 -7.01 -16.31 10.08
C ILE A 117 -8.31 -15.76 9.49
N ALA A 118 -9.05 -14.97 10.28
CA ALA A 118 -10.23 -14.25 9.80
C ALA A 118 -9.83 -12.89 9.26
N ILE A 119 -10.29 -12.58 8.04
CA ILE A 119 -10.17 -11.27 7.43
C ILE A 119 -11.56 -10.62 7.43
N LEU A 120 -11.68 -9.50 8.13
CA LEU A 120 -12.92 -8.74 8.25
C LEU A 120 -12.82 -7.46 7.42
N GLY A 121 -13.57 -7.43 6.30
CA GLY A 121 -13.51 -6.38 5.29
C GLY A 121 -12.58 -6.74 4.13
N PHE A 122 -13.10 -6.57 2.90
CA PHE A 122 -12.38 -6.86 1.68
C PHE A 122 -12.49 -5.71 0.66
N ALA A 123 -13.52 -4.87 0.79
CA ALA A 123 -13.68 -3.67 -0.02
C ALA A 123 -12.54 -2.67 0.21
N PHE A 124 -12.24 -1.84 -0.81
CA PHE A 124 -11.17 -0.84 -0.70
C PHE A 124 -11.54 0.35 0.22
N LYS A 125 -12.81 0.54 0.55
CA LYS A 125 -13.32 1.52 1.53
C LYS A 125 -14.68 1.07 2.07
N ALA A 126 -15.10 1.67 3.19
CA ALA A 126 -16.41 1.43 3.78
C ALA A 126 -17.57 1.76 2.83
N ASP A 127 -18.69 1.11 3.05
CA ASP A 127 -19.98 1.32 2.34
C ASP A 127 -19.92 1.15 0.81
N THR A 128 -19.01 0.32 0.30
CA THR A 128 -18.91 -0.02 -1.12
C THR A 128 -18.69 -1.52 -1.31
N ASN A 129 -19.06 -2.03 -2.48
CA ASN A 129 -18.74 -3.38 -2.94
C ASN A 129 -17.48 -3.44 -3.81
N GLY A 130 -16.78 -2.32 -3.98
CA GLY A 130 -15.57 -2.26 -4.80
C GLY A 130 -14.38 -2.91 -4.10
N SER A 131 -13.82 -3.93 -4.72
CA SER A 131 -12.62 -4.63 -4.24
C SER A 131 -11.36 -4.34 -5.06
N ARG A 132 -11.50 -3.67 -6.21
CA ARG A 132 -10.37 -3.42 -7.12
C ARG A 132 -9.23 -2.71 -6.41
N GLU A 133 -8.01 -3.29 -6.49
CA GLU A 133 -6.81 -2.78 -5.83
C GLU A 133 -6.97 -2.60 -4.30
N ALA A 134 -7.91 -3.33 -3.68
CA ALA A 134 -8.07 -3.26 -2.23
C ALA A 134 -6.82 -3.81 -1.52
N PRO A 135 -6.32 -3.13 -0.47
CA PRO A 135 -5.19 -3.62 0.31
C PRO A 135 -5.38 -5.05 0.84
N ALA A 136 -6.63 -5.42 1.14
CA ALA A 136 -6.97 -6.76 1.61
C ALA A 136 -6.56 -7.85 0.62
N ILE A 137 -6.61 -7.61 -0.69
CA ILE A 137 -6.24 -8.59 -1.70
C ILE A 137 -4.78 -9.00 -1.55
N ARG A 138 -3.86 -8.04 -1.46
CA ARG A 138 -2.42 -8.30 -1.32
C ARG A 138 -2.10 -8.93 0.03
N ILE A 139 -2.70 -8.42 1.10
CA ILE A 139 -2.53 -8.97 2.45
C ILE A 139 -3.00 -10.45 2.51
N CYS A 140 -4.17 -10.75 1.96
CA CYS A 140 -4.69 -12.12 1.88
C CYS A 140 -3.75 -13.02 1.07
N ARG A 141 -3.25 -12.54 -0.05
CA ARG A 141 -2.32 -13.27 -0.89
C ARG A 141 -1.03 -13.60 -0.15
N ASP A 142 -0.38 -12.61 0.45
CA ASP A 142 0.85 -12.83 1.21
C ASP A 142 0.64 -13.89 2.33
N LEU A 143 -0.50 -13.83 3.03
CA LEU A 143 -0.83 -14.80 4.07
C LEU A 143 -1.11 -16.20 3.51
N LEU A 144 -1.76 -16.31 2.33
CA LEU A 144 -1.98 -17.59 1.65
C LEU A 144 -0.67 -18.20 1.17
N GLU A 145 0.26 -17.42 0.63
CA GLU A 145 1.59 -17.84 0.22
C GLU A 145 2.42 -18.35 1.40
N GLU A 146 2.25 -17.77 2.59
CA GLU A 146 2.82 -18.24 3.87
C GLU A 146 2.08 -19.48 4.45
N GLY A 147 1.10 -20.03 3.74
CA GLY A 147 0.38 -21.25 4.10
C GLY A 147 -0.74 -21.08 5.12
N ALA A 148 -1.26 -19.87 5.32
CA ALA A 148 -2.43 -19.62 6.15
C ALA A 148 -3.72 -20.15 5.52
N GLN A 149 -4.70 -20.49 6.36
CA GLN A 149 -6.07 -20.77 5.96
C GLN A 149 -6.93 -19.52 6.24
N LEU A 150 -7.46 -18.89 5.20
CA LEU A 150 -8.22 -17.66 5.37
C LEU A 150 -9.73 -17.88 5.40
N ALA A 151 -10.40 -17.23 6.35
CA ALA A 151 -11.84 -17.05 6.36
C ALA A 151 -12.13 -15.56 6.13
N ILE A 152 -12.67 -15.21 4.96
CA ILE A 152 -12.84 -13.83 4.55
C ILE A 152 -14.32 -13.47 4.61
N HIS A 153 -14.65 -12.35 5.26
CA HIS A 153 -16.01 -11.83 5.33
C HIS A 153 -16.03 -10.33 5.01
N ASP A 154 -16.91 -9.96 4.09
CA ASP A 154 -17.26 -8.57 3.81
C ASP A 154 -18.76 -8.46 3.62
N PRO A 155 -19.47 -7.51 4.27
CA PRO A 155 -20.92 -7.40 4.16
C PRO A 155 -21.40 -6.89 2.79
N LYS A 156 -20.51 -6.37 1.95
CA LYS A 156 -20.86 -5.74 0.66
C LYS A 156 -20.20 -6.44 -0.55
N VAL A 157 -19.10 -7.17 -0.35
CA VAL A 157 -18.39 -7.86 -1.42
C VAL A 157 -18.84 -9.31 -1.47
N ASP A 158 -19.32 -9.74 -2.64
CA ASP A 158 -19.77 -11.10 -2.87
C ASP A 158 -18.62 -12.11 -2.74
N PRO A 159 -18.83 -13.29 -2.11
CA PRO A 159 -17.81 -14.33 -1.96
C PRO A 159 -17.18 -14.81 -3.28
N ASP A 160 -17.98 -14.86 -4.37
CA ASP A 160 -17.46 -15.23 -5.68
C ASP A 160 -16.54 -14.15 -6.24
N GLN A 161 -16.82 -12.87 -5.95
CA GLN A 161 -15.93 -11.76 -6.31
C GLN A 161 -14.60 -11.86 -5.54
N ILE A 162 -14.65 -12.12 -4.23
CA ILE A 162 -13.45 -12.34 -3.41
C ILE A 162 -12.59 -13.45 -4.01
N SER A 163 -13.23 -14.58 -4.36
CA SER A 163 -12.54 -15.72 -4.96
C SER A 163 -11.91 -15.38 -6.32
N ARG A 164 -12.58 -14.61 -7.15
CA ARG A 164 -12.05 -14.14 -8.44
C ARG A 164 -10.86 -13.21 -8.25
N ASP A 165 -10.97 -12.22 -7.37
CA ASP A 165 -9.93 -11.23 -7.14
C ASP A 165 -8.63 -11.86 -6.61
N LEU A 166 -8.73 -12.86 -5.74
CA LEU A 166 -7.58 -13.60 -5.24
C LEU A 166 -6.93 -14.49 -6.33
N LYS A 167 -7.72 -15.08 -7.24
CA LYS A 167 -7.24 -15.93 -8.34
C LYS A 167 -6.60 -15.13 -9.49
N LEU A 168 -7.18 -14.00 -9.87
CA LEU A 168 -6.70 -13.18 -10.99
C LEU A 168 -5.28 -12.64 -10.77
N ILE A 169 -4.92 -12.36 -9.53
CA ILE A 169 -3.57 -11.86 -9.22
C ILE A 169 -2.54 -12.99 -9.25
N ALA A 170 -2.90 -14.21 -8.89
CA ALA A 170 -2.01 -15.38 -9.00
C ALA A 170 -1.57 -15.67 -10.45
N SER A 171 -2.33 -15.19 -11.44
CA SER A 171 -2.05 -15.38 -12.87
C SER A 171 -1.39 -14.18 -13.57
N SER A 172 -1.22 -13.04 -12.90
CA SER A 172 -0.82 -11.77 -13.53
C SER A 172 0.53 -11.19 -13.09
N GLU A 173 1.28 -11.85 -12.19
CA GLU A 173 2.64 -11.37 -11.88
C GLU A 173 3.66 -11.95 -12.86
N PRO A 174 4.47 -11.09 -13.52
CA PRO A 174 5.74 -11.52 -14.06
C PRO A 174 6.62 -11.98 -12.88
N GLN A 175 7.25 -13.15 -13.00
CA GLN A 175 8.32 -13.57 -12.11
C GLN A 175 9.26 -12.37 -11.88
N ALA A 176 9.45 -11.99 -10.63
CA ALA A 176 10.37 -10.93 -10.27
C ALA A 176 11.78 -11.37 -10.71
N ASP A 177 12.23 -10.84 -11.82
CA ASP A 177 13.63 -10.97 -12.23
C ASP A 177 14.52 -10.40 -11.13
N ALA A 178 15.56 -11.14 -10.82
CA ALA A 178 16.51 -10.92 -9.76
C ALA A 178 16.93 -9.44 -9.66
N ALA A 179 16.93 -8.93 -8.43
CA ALA A 179 17.47 -7.62 -8.11
C ALA A 179 18.88 -7.45 -8.71
N PRO A 180 19.20 -6.31 -9.33
CA PRO A 180 20.55 -6.05 -9.78
C PRO A 180 21.47 -6.02 -8.56
N THR A 181 22.44 -6.94 -8.52
CA THR A 181 23.55 -6.94 -7.58
C THR A 181 24.27 -5.60 -7.68
N ARG A 182 24.22 -4.81 -6.61
CA ARG A 182 25.07 -3.62 -6.46
C ARG A 182 26.53 -4.05 -6.60
N GLY A 183 27.15 -3.66 -7.70
CA GLY A 183 28.58 -3.86 -7.92
C GLY A 183 29.38 -3.24 -6.78
N ALA A 184 30.28 -4.03 -6.22
CA ALA A 184 31.25 -3.59 -5.24
C ALA A 184 32.13 -2.49 -5.87
N LEU A 185 32.11 -1.31 -5.27
CA LEU A 185 33.10 -0.27 -5.54
C LEU A 185 34.42 -0.73 -4.88
N SER A 186 35.31 -1.34 -5.67
CA SER A 186 36.68 -1.51 -5.27
C SER A 186 37.38 -0.15 -5.39
N GLY A 187 37.64 0.48 -4.25
CA GLY A 187 38.59 1.59 -4.19
C GLY A 187 40.01 1.05 -4.28
N GLU A 188 40.74 1.45 -5.27
CA GLU A 188 42.21 1.46 -5.20
C GLU A 188 42.67 2.90 -5.08
N ALA A 189 43.32 3.16 -3.96
CA ALA A 189 44.11 4.37 -3.74
C ALA A 189 45.48 4.18 -4.33
N THR A 190 45.93 5.15 -5.10
CA THR A 190 47.34 5.53 -5.27
C THR A 190 47.43 7.03 -5.41
#